data_c9d3415a123943830272b1e39356ba58
#
_entry.id   c9d3415a123943830272b1e39356ba58
#
_cell.length_a   1.000
_cell.length_b   1.000
_cell.length_c   1.000
_cell.angle_alpha   90.00
_cell.angle_beta   90.00
_cell.angle_gamma   90.00
#
_symmetry.space_group_name_H-M   'P 1'
#
loop_
_entity.id
_entity.type
_entity.pdbx_description
1 polymer ?
#
loop_
_entity_poly.entity_id
_entity_poly.type
_entity_poly.pdbx_seq_one_letter_code
_entity_poly.pdbx_strand_id
1 'polypeptide(L)'
;MTNYFDSPFKGKLLSEQVKNPNIKVGRYSYYSGYYHGHSFDDCARYLFPDRDDVDKLIIGSFCSIGSGASFIMAGNQGHRYDWASSFPFFYMQEEPAFSSALDAFQKAGNTVIGNDVWIGSEAMVMPGIKIGDGAVIGSRSLVTKDVEPYAIVGGNPAKKIKKRFTDEEISLLLEMEWWNWSLRRSKRQCPCCARLILLACTSIGSSLPSNNSIKPMPLRGTAYFRS
;
A
#
# COMPACT_ATOMS: atom_id res chain seq x y z
N MET A 1 14.24 -6.03 -18.09
CA MET A 1 12.76 -5.88 -18.09
C MET A 1 12.44 -4.47 -18.56
N THR A 2 11.49 -4.26 -19.46
CA THR A 2 11.15 -2.92 -19.94
C THR A 2 10.44 -2.16 -18.82
N ASN A 3 10.96 -0.98 -18.46
CA ASN A 3 10.29 -0.11 -17.49
C ASN A 3 9.08 0.54 -18.16
N TYR A 4 7.89 0.11 -17.82
CA TYR A 4 6.64 0.62 -18.38
C TYR A 4 6.26 2.03 -17.89
N PHE A 5 6.98 2.55 -16.89
CA PHE A 5 6.71 3.83 -16.22
C PHE A 5 7.83 4.85 -16.42
N ASP A 6 8.59 4.72 -17.49
CA ASP A 6 9.81 5.53 -17.71
C ASP A 6 9.54 7.03 -17.93
N SER A 7 8.35 7.41 -18.30
CA SER A 7 8.00 8.81 -18.51
C SER A 7 6.51 9.05 -18.26
N PRO A 8 6.15 10.18 -17.70
CA PRO A 8 6.94 11.26 -17.08
C PRO A 8 7.37 10.96 -15.64
N PHE A 9 6.86 9.89 -15.04
CA PHE A 9 6.95 9.66 -13.60
C PHE A 9 8.12 8.77 -13.17
N LYS A 10 8.92 8.26 -14.08
CA LYS A 10 10.10 7.40 -13.82
C LYS A 10 9.88 6.40 -12.68
N GLY A 11 8.67 5.82 -12.62
CA GLY A 11 8.34 4.79 -11.64
C GLY A 11 9.22 3.56 -11.87
N LYS A 12 9.68 2.93 -10.80
CA LYS A 12 10.44 1.69 -10.86
C LYS A 12 9.68 0.58 -10.16
N LEU A 13 9.71 -0.62 -10.73
CA LEU A 13 9.14 -1.79 -10.06
C LEU A 13 9.86 -2.02 -8.73
N LEU A 14 9.11 -2.30 -7.67
CA LEU A 14 9.67 -2.58 -6.36
C LEU A 14 10.58 -3.81 -6.38
N SER A 15 10.24 -4.82 -7.19
CA SER A 15 11.07 -6.02 -7.38
C SER A 15 12.46 -5.74 -7.96
N GLU A 16 12.67 -4.56 -8.56
CA GLU A 16 13.95 -4.16 -9.15
C GLU A 16 14.78 -3.29 -8.21
N GLN A 17 14.16 -2.66 -7.21
CA GLN A 17 14.84 -1.68 -6.38
C GLN A 17 14.96 -2.07 -4.89
N VAL A 18 14.06 -2.90 -4.39
CA VAL A 18 14.10 -3.35 -2.98
C VAL A 18 15.29 -4.27 -2.74
N LYS A 19 16.10 -3.90 -1.77
CA LYS A 19 17.28 -4.67 -1.32
C LYS A 19 17.14 -5.18 0.10
N ASN A 20 16.33 -4.49 0.93
CA ASN A 20 16.13 -4.86 2.33
C ASN A 20 15.34 -6.20 2.40
N PRO A 21 15.90 -7.27 3.02
CA PRO A 21 15.28 -8.59 3.10
C PRO A 21 13.98 -8.61 3.91
N ASN A 22 13.75 -7.58 4.74
CA ASN A 22 12.55 -7.41 5.55
C ASN A 22 11.40 -6.73 4.79
N ILE A 23 11.60 -6.38 3.51
CA ILE A 23 10.56 -5.90 2.61
C ILE A 23 10.19 -7.03 1.64
N LYS A 24 8.94 -7.45 1.63
CA LYS A 24 8.40 -8.44 0.68
C LYS A 24 7.47 -7.74 -0.28
N VAL A 25 7.63 -7.98 -1.57
CA VAL A 25 6.85 -7.27 -2.60
C VAL A 25 6.22 -8.23 -3.60
N GLY A 26 4.98 -7.97 -3.94
CA GLY A 26 4.26 -8.65 -5.01
C GLY A 26 4.64 -8.13 -6.40
N ARG A 27 4.11 -8.80 -7.43
CA ARG A 27 4.42 -8.47 -8.81
C ARG A 27 3.81 -7.14 -9.24
N TYR A 28 4.50 -6.42 -10.12
CA TYR A 28 4.04 -5.17 -10.75
C TYR A 28 3.77 -4.00 -9.82
N SER A 29 4.03 -4.10 -8.53
CA SER A 29 4.00 -2.97 -7.63
C SER A 29 5.16 -2.04 -7.93
N TYR A 30 4.92 -0.74 -7.93
CA TYR A 30 5.93 0.26 -8.27
C TYR A 30 5.94 1.44 -7.29
N TYR A 31 7.09 2.09 -7.22
CA TYR A 31 7.30 3.34 -6.51
C TYR A 31 7.67 4.45 -7.49
N SER A 32 6.99 5.57 -7.39
CA SER A 32 7.30 6.79 -8.14
C SER A 32 8.13 7.73 -7.28
N GLY A 33 9.45 7.60 -7.33
CA GLY A 33 10.40 8.42 -6.56
C GLY A 33 10.68 9.81 -7.15
N TYR A 34 9.88 10.30 -8.08
CA TYR A 34 10.17 11.46 -8.90
C TYR A 34 10.59 12.72 -8.13
N TYR A 35 9.88 13.05 -7.06
CA TYR A 35 10.11 14.28 -6.30
C TYR A 35 11.12 14.14 -5.15
N HIS A 36 11.45 12.92 -4.72
CA HIS A 36 12.25 12.70 -3.51
C HIS A 36 13.62 12.08 -3.78
N GLY A 37 13.84 11.48 -4.95
CA GLY A 37 15.15 11.00 -5.40
C GLY A 37 15.80 9.87 -4.59
N HIS A 38 15.14 9.35 -3.53
CA HIS A 38 15.63 8.26 -2.72
C HIS A 38 15.09 6.90 -3.17
N SER A 39 15.72 5.81 -2.71
CA SER A 39 15.28 4.46 -2.98
C SER A 39 13.99 4.12 -2.22
N PHE A 40 13.31 3.04 -2.63
CA PHE A 40 12.14 2.57 -1.87
C PHE A 40 12.52 2.05 -0.48
N ASP A 41 13.70 1.48 -0.32
CA ASP A 41 14.18 1.01 1.00
C ASP A 41 14.18 2.14 2.03
N ASP A 42 14.49 3.39 1.61
CA ASP A 42 14.47 4.57 2.46
C ASP A 42 13.04 5.00 2.87
N CYS A 43 12.02 4.53 2.14
CA CYS A 43 10.62 4.74 2.51
C CYS A 43 10.21 3.90 3.72
N ALA A 44 10.84 2.74 3.93
CA ALA A 44 10.63 1.87 5.09
C ALA A 44 11.54 2.31 6.25
N ARG A 45 11.11 3.33 6.96
CA ARG A 45 11.90 3.97 8.02
C ARG A 45 12.03 3.06 9.23
N TYR A 46 13.24 3.03 9.83
CA TYR A 46 13.57 2.21 11.00
C TYR A 46 13.48 0.69 10.73
N LEU A 47 13.55 0.26 9.49
CA LEU A 47 13.59 -1.15 9.11
C LEU A 47 15.04 -1.57 8.81
N PHE A 48 15.70 -2.15 9.82
CA PHE A 48 17.10 -2.53 9.74
C PHE A 48 17.28 -3.81 8.92
N PRO A 49 18.07 -3.80 7.82
CA PRO A 49 18.22 -4.95 6.94
C PRO A 49 18.95 -6.12 7.59
N ASP A 50 19.84 -5.84 8.55
CA ASP A 50 20.70 -6.82 9.21
C ASP A 50 20.02 -7.53 10.39
N ARG A 51 18.75 -7.21 10.67
CA ARG A 51 17.97 -7.83 11.73
C ARG A 51 16.85 -8.67 11.13
N ASP A 52 16.72 -9.91 11.56
CA ASP A 52 15.65 -10.84 11.16
C ASP A 52 14.48 -10.92 12.16
N ASP A 53 14.71 -10.42 13.38
CA ASP A 53 13.75 -10.39 14.49
C ASP A 53 12.78 -9.19 14.46
N VAL A 54 12.77 -8.40 13.39
CA VAL A 54 11.93 -7.22 13.23
C VAL A 54 10.63 -7.51 12.47
N ASP A 55 9.63 -6.64 12.68
CA ASP A 55 8.41 -6.66 11.88
C ASP A 55 8.73 -6.35 10.41
N LYS A 56 7.99 -6.96 9.49
CA LYS A 56 8.22 -6.88 8.05
C LYS A 56 7.24 -5.96 7.36
N LEU A 57 7.69 -5.29 6.29
CA LEU A 57 6.82 -4.61 5.34
C LEU A 57 6.46 -5.57 4.22
N ILE A 58 5.18 -5.89 4.10
CA ILE A 58 4.64 -6.82 3.10
C ILE A 58 3.73 -6.03 2.17
N ILE A 59 4.05 -6.01 0.88
CA ILE A 59 3.32 -5.28 -0.14
C ILE A 59 2.81 -6.27 -1.18
N GLY A 60 1.52 -6.25 -1.44
CA GLY A 60 0.88 -7.08 -2.46
C GLY A 60 1.26 -6.70 -3.88
N SER A 61 0.53 -7.24 -4.83
CA SER A 61 0.74 -7.04 -6.27
C SER A 61 -0.02 -5.81 -6.80
N PHE A 62 0.49 -5.18 -7.86
CA PHE A 62 -0.15 -4.07 -8.57
C PHE A 62 -0.35 -2.80 -7.74
N CYS A 63 0.42 -2.61 -6.67
CA CYS A 63 0.35 -1.39 -5.87
C CYS A 63 1.03 -0.20 -6.56
N SER A 64 0.41 0.96 -6.42
CA SER A 64 0.93 2.24 -6.91
C SER A 64 1.34 3.10 -5.72
N ILE A 65 2.64 3.34 -5.54
CA ILE A 65 3.16 4.08 -4.38
C ILE A 65 3.75 5.41 -4.85
N GLY A 66 3.18 6.50 -4.36
CA GLY A 66 3.56 7.86 -4.70
C GLY A 66 4.85 8.33 -4.03
N SER A 67 5.47 9.34 -4.62
CA SER A 67 6.73 9.92 -4.16
C SER A 67 6.66 10.40 -2.72
N GLY A 68 7.65 10.04 -1.91
CA GLY A 68 7.74 10.43 -0.50
C GLY A 68 6.80 9.69 0.45
N ALA A 69 6.03 8.72 -0.04
CA ALA A 69 5.29 7.83 0.85
C ALA A 69 6.25 7.13 1.82
N SER A 70 5.87 6.96 3.08
CA SER A 70 6.74 6.38 4.10
C SER A 70 5.99 5.39 4.98
N PHE A 71 6.72 4.35 5.39
CA PHE A 71 6.25 3.29 6.28
C PHE A 71 7.10 3.31 7.54
N ILE A 72 6.50 3.60 8.68
CA ILE A 72 7.20 3.60 9.96
C ILE A 72 7.17 2.17 10.49
N MET A 73 8.34 1.57 10.74
CA MET A 73 8.40 0.13 10.96
C MET A 73 8.72 -0.26 12.40
N ALA A 74 9.58 0.41 13.10
CA ALA A 74 10.10 -0.06 14.39
C ALA A 74 9.13 0.14 15.57
N GLY A 75 7.87 -0.24 15.42
CA GLY A 75 6.90 -0.18 16.51
C GLY A 75 6.89 1.18 17.21
N ASN A 76 7.31 1.21 18.45
CA ASN A 76 7.46 2.43 19.24
C ASN A 76 8.81 3.15 19.03
N GLN A 77 9.66 2.66 18.15
CA GLN A 77 11.01 3.22 17.83
C GLN A 77 11.92 3.37 19.05
N GLY A 78 11.75 2.51 20.06
CA GLY A 78 12.53 2.57 21.31
C GLY A 78 12.02 3.61 22.33
N HIS A 79 10.89 4.24 22.07
CA HIS A 79 10.29 5.19 23.00
C HIS A 79 9.06 4.59 23.68
N ARG A 80 9.01 4.69 25.00
CA ARG A 80 7.90 4.18 25.83
C ARG A 80 7.10 5.36 26.39
N TYR A 81 5.92 5.61 25.86
CA TYR A 81 5.03 6.66 26.37
C TYR A 81 4.32 6.28 27.69
N ASP A 82 4.35 4.99 28.05
CA ASP A 82 3.81 4.43 29.28
C ASP A 82 4.83 4.32 30.43
N TRP A 83 6.09 4.75 30.17
CA TRP A 83 7.10 4.90 31.20
C TRP A 83 7.15 6.34 31.70
N ALA A 84 7.76 6.55 32.90
CA ALA A 84 7.95 7.91 33.45
C ALA A 84 8.73 8.85 32.54
N SER A 85 9.62 8.29 31.72
CA SER A 85 10.36 8.99 30.68
C SER A 85 10.24 8.25 29.37
N SER A 86 9.97 8.96 28.27
CA SER A 86 10.02 8.42 26.92
C SER A 86 11.43 8.44 26.31
N PHE A 87 12.44 8.92 27.06
CA PHE A 87 13.80 8.96 26.56
C PHE A 87 14.40 7.56 26.49
N PRO A 88 15.08 7.18 25.37
CA PRO A 88 15.58 5.83 25.18
C PRO A 88 16.98 5.65 25.83
N PHE A 89 17.03 5.62 27.16
CA PHE A 89 18.27 5.46 27.93
C PHE A 89 19.08 4.21 27.56
N PHE A 90 18.44 3.18 27.02
CA PHE A 90 19.11 1.98 26.53
C PHE A 90 20.23 2.26 25.51
N TYR A 91 20.06 3.28 24.68
CA TYR A 91 21.10 3.67 23.71
C TYR A 91 22.28 4.40 24.35
N MET A 92 22.25 4.64 25.66
CA MET A 92 23.32 5.29 26.41
C MET A 92 23.93 4.38 27.47
N GLN A 93 23.86 3.05 27.31
CA GLN A 93 24.35 2.08 28.31
C GLN A 93 25.87 2.17 28.59
N GLU A 94 26.63 2.83 27.72
CA GLU A 94 28.04 3.13 27.95
C GLU A 94 28.25 4.10 29.12
N GLU A 95 27.26 4.94 29.41
CA GLU A 95 27.24 5.78 30.59
C GLU A 95 26.92 4.97 31.84
N PRO A 96 27.78 4.99 32.88
CA PRO A 96 27.59 4.15 34.07
C PRO A 96 26.20 4.33 34.73
N ALA A 97 25.66 5.54 34.67
CA ALA A 97 24.36 5.85 35.24
C ALA A 97 23.19 5.12 34.51
N PHE A 98 23.39 4.69 33.28
CA PHE A 98 22.34 4.05 32.45
C PHE A 98 22.69 2.60 32.05
N SER A 99 23.76 2.01 32.63
CA SER A 99 24.22 0.67 32.30
C SER A 99 23.17 -0.44 32.51
N SER A 100 22.19 -0.22 33.37
CA SER A 100 21.08 -1.12 33.64
C SER A 100 19.77 -0.74 32.91
N ALA A 101 19.80 0.23 31.97
CA ALA A 101 18.62 0.66 31.27
C ALA A 101 18.03 -0.47 30.42
N LEU A 102 16.71 -0.64 30.48
CA LEU A 102 15.99 -1.67 29.75
C LEU A 102 15.76 -1.24 28.31
N ASP A 103 15.84 -2.22 27.40
CA ASP A 103 15.40 -1.99 26.00
C ASP A 103 13.90 -1.71 25.97
N ALA A 104 13.58 -0.58 25.39
CA ALA A 104 12.20 -0.11 25.27
C ALA A 104 11.52 -0.56 23.97
N PHE A 105 12.24 -1.28 23.09
CA PHE A 105 11.70 -1.70 21.78
C PHE A 105 10.47 -2.60 21.94
N GLN A 106 9.44 -2.32 21.13
CA GLN A 106 8.22 -3.12 21.05
C GLN A 106 7.87 -3.37 19.58
N LYS A 107 7.54 -4.62 19.27
CA LYS A 107 6.96 -4.98 17.99
C LYS A 107 5.53 -4.47 17.89
N ALA A 108 5.13 -4.02 16.70
CA ALA A 108 3.75 -3.65 16.39
C ALA A 108 3.06 -4.70 15.50
N GLY A 109 3.81 -5.68 15.02
CA GLY A 109 3.39 -6.62 13.99
C GLY A 109 3.74 -6.14 12.59
N ASN A 110 3.66 -7.04 11.62
CA ASN A 110 3.95 -6.71 10.23
C ASN A 110 3.01 -5.65 9.69
N THR A 111 3.57 -4.67 8.97
CA THR A 111 2.78 -3.74 8.16
C THR A 111 2.45 -4.44 6.84
N VAL A 112 1.16 -4.56 6.52
CA VAL A 112 0.67 -5.31 5.36
C VAL A 112 -0.12 -4.39 4.44
N ILE A 113 0.35 -4.26 3.22
CA ILE A 113 -0.33 -3.56 2.14
C ILE A 113 -0.90 -4.62 1.20
N GLY A 114 -2.20 -4.66 1.01
CA GLY A 114 -2.88 -5.58 0.10
C GLY A 114 -2.52 -5.38 -1.36
N ASN A 115 -3.29 -5.95 -2.25
CA ASN A 115 -3.11 -5.85 -3.69
C ASN A 115 -3.88 -4.64 -4.26
N ASP A 116 -3.46 -4.11 -5.41
CA ASP A 116 -4.13 -2.97 -6.08
C ASP A 116 -4.31 -1.73 -5.18
N VAL A 117 -3.41 -1.53 -4.21
CA VAL A 117 -3.47 -0.39 -3.31
C VAL A 117 -2.80 0.83 -3.95
N TRP A 118 -3.48 1.97 -3.89
CA TRP A 118 -2.89 3.24 -4.28
C TRP A 118 -2.56 4.08 -3.05
N ILE A 119 -1.28 4.33 -2.84
CA ILE A 119 -0.76 5.21 -1.77
C ILE A 119 -0.34 6.53 -2.42
N GLY A 120 -1.02 7.60 -2.03
CA GLY A 120 -0.75 8.97 -2.49
C GLY A 120 0.62 9.49 -2.01
N SER A 121 1.12 10.50 -2.71
CA SER A 121 2.42 11.10 -2.40
C SER A 121 2.47 11.59 -0.95
N GLU A 122 3.62 11.39 -0.30
CA GLU A 122 3.90 11.84 1.08
C GLU A 122 2.94 11.26 2.14
N ALA A 123 2.16 10.23 1.82
CA ALA A 123 1.36 9.53 2.83
C ALA A 123 2.28 8.75 3.77
N MET A 124 1.89 8.67 5.04
CA MET A 124 2.63 7.96 6.08
C MET A 124 1.77 6.85 6.68
N VAL A 125 2.33 5.65 6.76
CA VAL A 125 1.68 4.48 7.36
C VAL A 125 2.40 4.14 8.65
N MET A 126 1.65 4.08 9.75
CA MET A 126 2.18 3.75 11.08
C MET A 126 2.44 2.24 11.21
N PRO A 127 3.28 1.83 12.19
CA PRO A 127 3.67 0.42 12.37
C PRO A 127 2.48 -0.52 12.58
N GLY A 128 2.56 -1.74 12.04
CA GLY A 128 1.61 -2.81 12.26
C GLY A 128 0.27 -2.68 11.52
N ILE A 129 0.10 -1.63 10.71
CA ILE A 129 -1.15 -1.34 10.00
C ILE A 129 -1.35 -2.33 8.84
N LYS A 130 -2.60 -2.73 8.64
CA LYS A 130 -3.06 -3.53 7.50
C LYS A 130 -3.94 -2.67 6.60
N ILE A 131 -3.56 -2.57 5.33
CA ILE A 131 -4.32 -1.87 4.30
C ILE A 131 -4.89 -2.92 3.36
N GLY A 132 -6.21 -3.00 3.28
CA GLY A 132 -6.93 -3.99 2.47
C GLY A 132 -6.77 -3.77 0.97
N ASP A 133 -7.04 -4.83 0.20
CA ASP A 133 -6.94 -4.84 -1.25
C ASP A 133 -7.76 -3.70 -1.88
N GLY A 134 -7.22 -3.08 -2.92
CA GLY A 134 -7.89 -2.02 -3.65
C GLY A 134 -8.10 -0.72 -2.89
N ALA A 135 -7.56 -0.55 -1.68
CA ALA A 135 -7.69 0.69 -0.93
C ALA A 135 -6.93 1.86 -1.57
N VAL A 136 -7.38 3.06 -1.29
CA VAL A 136 -6.74 4.31 -1.74
C VAL A 136 -6.43 5.18 -0.53
N ILE A 137 -5.15 5.52 -0.38
CA ILE A 137 -4.66 6.42 0.66
C ILE A 137 -4.39 7.78 0.02
N GLY A 138 -5.09 8.81 0.48
CA GLY A 138 -4.92 10.18 0.00
C GLY A 138 -3.50 10.70 0.27
N SER A 139 -3.03 11.63 -0.57
CA SER A 139 -1.72 12.27 -0.37
C SER A 139 -1.62 12.94 1.00
N ARG A 140 -0.44 12.89 1.62
CA ARG A 140 -0.16 13.45 2.95
C ARG A 140 -1.03 12.93 4.09
N SER A 141 -1.64 11.78 3.91
CA SER A 141 -2.45 11.15 4.97
C SER A 141 -1.58 10.43 5.97
N LEU A 142 -1.96 10.50 7.26
CA LEU A 142 -1.35 9.71 8.32
C LEU A 142 -2.27 8.53 8.66
N VAL A 143 -1.90 7.33 8.22
CA VAL A 143 -2.66 6.10 8.45
C VAL A 143 -2.26 5.51 9.80
N THR A 144 -3.16 5.57 10.77
CA THR A 144 -2.95 5.12 12.17
C THR A 144 -3.80 3.92 12.56
N LYS A 145 -4.66 3.44 11.66
CA LYS A 145 -5.56 2.29 11.86
C LYS A 145 -5.68 1.50 10.57
N ASP A 146 -6.04 0.24 10.69
CA ASP A 146 -6.31 -0.62 9.55
C ASP A 146 -7.33 0.01 8.59
N VAL A 147 -7.13 -0.24 7.31
CA VAL A 147 -7.97 0.28 6.23
C VAL A 147 -8.70 -0.86 5.55
N GLU A 148 -10.02 -0.78 5.48
CA GLU A 148 -10.86 -1.78 4.83
C GLU A 148 -10.54 -1.91 3.33
N PRO A 149 -10.76 -3.09 2.74
CA PRO A 149 -10.64 -3.26 1.28
C PRO A 149 -11.50 -2.25 0.52
N TYR A 150 -10.95 -1.73 -0.58
CA TYR A 150 -11.59 -0.75 -1.46
C TYR A 150 -12.08 0.54 -0.77
N ALA A 151 -11.62 0.82 0.44
CA ALA A 151 -11.88 2.11 1.08
C ALA A 151 -10.97 3.20 0.52
N ILE A 152 -11.49 4.42 0.45
CA ILE A 152 -10.72 5.65 0.22
C ILE A 152 -10.61 6.36 1.57
N VAL A 153 -9.38 6.56 2.04
CA VAL A 153 -9.10 7.26 3.29
C VAL A 153 -8.21 8.48 3.04
N GLY A 154 -8.31 9.48 3.90
CA GLY A 154 -7.49 10.68 3.77
C GLY A 154 -7.46 11.50 5.06
N GLY A 155 -6.49 12.40 5.17
CA GLY A 155 -6.32 13.33 6.28
C GLY A 155 -5.31 12.89 7.34
N ASN A 156 -5.18 13.66 8.40
CA ASN A 156 -4.29 13.43 9.54
C ASN A 156 -5.05 13.59 10.87
N PRO A 157 -5.36 12.50 11.61
CA PRO A 157 -5.23 11.11 11.18
C PRO A 157 -6.19 10.76 10.02
N ALA A 158 -5.81 9.78 9.21
CA ALA A 158 -6.61 9.35 8.07
C ALA A 158 -7.97 8.80 8.51
N LYS A 159 -9.02 9.26 7.85
CA LYS A 159 -10.39 8.81 8.08
C LYS A 159 -10.98 8.31 6.77
N LYS A 160 -11.92 7.38 6.87
CA LYS A 160 -12.68 6.88 5.72
C LYS A 160 -13.51 8.01 5.09
N ILE A 161 -13.30 8.23 3.81
CA ILE A 161 -14.05 9.20 3.00
C ILE A 161 -15.25 8.50 2.36
N LYS A 162 -14.97 7.36 1.66
CA LYS A 162 -16.00 6.54 1.00
C LYS A 162 -15.43 5.16 0.62
N LYS A 163 -16.26 4.27 0.15
CA LYS A 163 -15.86 3.07 -0.61
C LYS A 163 -15.77 3.39 -2.10
N ARG A 164 -14.92 2.64 -2.83
CA ARG A 164 -14.79 2.75 -4.29
C ARG A 164 -16.02 2.19 -5.01
N PHE A 165 -16.61 1.15 -4.45
CA PHE A 165 -17.68 0.32 -5.01
C PHE A 165 -18.73 -0.01 -3.94
N THR A 166 -19.85 -0.64 -4.31
CA THR A 166 -20.83 -1.19 -3.37
C THR A 166 -20.26 -2.39 -2.62
N ASP A 167 -20.89 -2.82 -1.54
CA ASP A 167 -20.42 -3.96 -0.75
C ASP A 167 -20.49 -5.27 -1.52
N GLU A 168 -21.49 -5.43 -2.36
CA GLU A 168 -21.66 -6.57 -3.26
C GLU A 168 -20.53 -6.62 -4.30
N GLU A 169 -20.24 -5.48 -4.93
CA GLU A 169 -19.15 -5.37 -5.90
C GLU A 169 -17.79 -5.64 -5.25
N ILE A 170 -17.57 -5.14 -4.03
CA ILE A 170 -16.33 -5.39 -3.28
C ILE A 170 -16.19 -6.89 -2.99
N SER A 171 -17.26 -7.55 -2.55
CA SER A 171 -17.23 -8.99 -2.29
C SER A 171 -16.84 -9.79 -3.53
N LEU A 172 -17.42 -9.46 -4.69
CA LEU A 172 -17.07 -10.10 -5.96
C LEU A 172 -15.62 -9.83 -6.39
N LEU A 173 -15.12 -8.61 -6.21
CA LEU A 173 -13.75 -8.24 -6.54
C LEU A 173 -12.73 -8.98 -5.66
N LEU A 174 -13.04 -9.16 -4.37
CA LEU A 174 -12.20 -9.92 -3.45
C LEU A 174 -12.23 -11.43 -3.77
N GLU A 175 -13.38 -12.01 -4.11
CA GLU A 175 -13.48 -13.40 -4.54
C GLU A 175 -12.73 -13.65 -5.87
N MET A 176 -12.79 -12.69 -6.77
CA MET A 176 -12.14 -12.79 -8.09
C MET A 176 -10.62 -12.84 -8.00
N GLU A 177 -10.02 -12.17 -7.04
CA GLU A 177 -8.56 -12.03 -6.86
C GLU A 177 -7.81 -11.80 -8.19
N TRP A 178 -8.28 -10.85 -9.00
CA TRP A 178 -7.78 -10.62 -10.37
C TRP A 178 -6.26 -10.41 -10.44
N TRP A 179 -5.66 -9.92 -9.37
CA TRP A 179 -4.20 -9.75 -9.23
C TRP A 179 -3.44 -11.07 -9.26
N ASN A 180 -4.10 -12.22 -9.10
CA ASN A 180 -3.53 -13.56 -9.24
C ASN A 180 -3.63 -14.12 -10.67
N TRP A 181 -4.33 -13.45 -11.59
CA TRP A 181 -4.49 -13.92 -12.95
C TRP A 181 -3.17 -13.95 -13.71
N SER A 182 -3.04 -14.89 -14.65
CA SER A 182 -1.92 -14.91 -15.61
C SER A 182 -1.96 -13.65 -16.49
N LEU A 183 -0.79 -13.19 -16.94
CA LEU A 183 -0.70 -12.04 -17.87
C LEU A 183 -1.54 -12.23 -19.13
N ARG A 184 -1.65 -13.47 -19.62
CA ARG A 184 -2.46 -13.80 -20.80
C ARG A 184 -3.94 -13.56 -20.56
N ARG A 185 -4.43 -13.92 -19.37
CA ARG A 185 -5.79 -13.65 -18.94
C ARG A 185 -6.00 -12.16 -18.71
N SER A 186 -5.08 -11.51 -18.04
CA SER A 186 -5.14 -10.06 -17.80
C SER A 186 -5.15 -9.25 -19.10
N LYS A 187 -4.40 -9.66 -20.15
CA LYS A 187 -4.42 -9.00 -21.47
C LYS A 187 -5.75 -9.16 -22.19
N ARG A 188 -6.43 -10.30 -22.04
CA ARG A 188 -7.73 -10.55 -22.68
C ARG A 188 -8.89 -9.84 -21.98
N GLN A 189 -8.78 -9.68 -20.66
CA GLN A 189 -9.82 -9.08 -19.82
C GLN A 189 -9.33 -7.75 -19.23
N CYS A 190 -8.54 -6.99 -20.02
CA CYS A 190 -7.81 -5.80 -19.60
C CYS A 190 -8.55 -4.99 -18.51
N PRO A 191 -7.93 -4.84 -17.32
CA PRO A 191 -8.52 -4.07 -16.23
C PRO A 191 -8.67 -2.57 -16.52
N CYS A 192 -8.03 -2.05 -17.57
CA CYS A 192 -8.27 -0.67 -17.99
C CYS A 192 -9.73 -0.43 -18.38
N CYS A 193 -10.48 -1.50 -18.54
CA CYS A 193 -11.94 -1.49 -18.60
C CYS A 193 -12.50 -1.96 -17.25
N ALA A 194 -12.10 -1.35 -16.13
CA ALA A 194 -12.57 -1.72 -14.79
C ALA A 194 -14.11 -1.83 -14.68
N ARG A 195 -14.83 -1.14 -15.54
CA ARG A 195 -16.27 -1.32 -15.74
C ARG A 195 -16.66 -2.67 -16.36
N LEU A 196 -15.77 -3.30 -17.15
CA LEU A 196 -16.02 -4.61 -17.76
C LEU A 196 -15.75 -5.77 -16.79
N ILE A 197 -14.89 -5.59 -15.79
CA ILE A 197 -14.70 -6.58 -14.72
C ILE A 197 -15.98 -6.70 -13.90
N LEU A 198 -16.60 -5.59 -13.53
CA LEU A 198 -17.89 -5.58 -12.82
C LEU A 198 -19.02 -6.19 -13.68
N LEU A 199 -19.07 -5.90 -14.99
CA LEU A 199 -20.02 -6.51 -15.91
C LEU A 199 -19.76 -8.01 -16.14
N ALA A 200 -18.50 -8.46 -16.12
CA ALA A 200 -18.18 -9.88 -16.19
C ALA A 200 -18.56 -10.62 -14.90
N CYS A 201 -18.51 -9.96 -13.73
CA CYS A 201 -18.95 -10.54 -12.46
C CYS A 201 -20.47 -10.71 -12.38
N THR A 202 -21.24 -9.78 -12.92
CA THR A 202 -22.71 -9.90 -12.97
C THR A 202 -23.18 -10.95 -13.98
N SER A 203 -22.33 -11.34 -14.95
CA SER A 203 -22.64 -12.38 -15.95
C SER A 203 -22.23 -13.79 -15.55
N ILE A 204 -21.48 -13.99 -14.46
CA ILE A 204 -21.14 -15.33 -13.95
C ILE A 204 -22.36 -16.02 -13.31
N GLY A 205 -23.42 -15.28 -13.00
CA GLY A 205 -24.71 -15.82 -12.54
C GLY A 205 -25.72 -16.21 -13.65
N SER A 206 -25.40 -15.95 -14.93
CA SER A 206 -26.23 -16.33 -16.06
C SER A 206 -25.37 -16.67 -17.26
N SER A 207 -25.61 -17.85 -17.84
CA SER A 207 -24.98 -18.41 -19.02
C SER A 207 -24.55 -17.36 -20.07
N LEU A 208 -23.30 -17.44 -20.53
CA LEU A 208 -22.69 -16.58 -21.55
C LEU A 208 -23.62 -16.34 -22.76
N PRO A 209 -23.95 -15.10 -23.12
CA PRO A 209 -24.50 -14.83 -24.43
C PRO A 209 -23.37 -14.67 -25.46
N SER A 210 -23.57 -15.37 -26.56
CA SER A 210 -22.76 -15.26 -27.77
C SER A 210 -22.90 -13.89 -28.42
N ASN A 211 -21.75 -13.29 -28.76
CA ASN A 211 -21.50 -12.29 -29.80
C ASN A 211 -22.41 -11.07 -30.03
N ASN A 212 -21.70 -9.93 -30.08
CA ASN A 212 -22.03 -8.71 -30.85
C ASN A 212 -23.21 -7.86 -30.42
N SER A 213 -22.89 -6.84 -29.64
CA SER A 213 -23.25 -5.40 -29.86
C SER A 213 -23.17 -4.60 -28.56
N ILE A 214 -21.98 -4.09 -28.25
CA ILE A 214 -21.83 -3.10 -27.17
C ILE A 214 -21.63 -1.75 -27.83
N LYS A 215 -22.68 -0.90 -27.84
CA LYS A 215 -22.55 0.51 -28.16
C LYS A 215 -21.83 1.24 -27.01
N PRO A 216 -20.85 2.11 -27.30
CA PRO A 216 -20.20 2.89 -26.25
C PRO A 216 -21.18 3.93 -25.68
N MET A 217 -21.31 3.93 -24.36
CA MET A 217 -22.08 4.93 -23.63
C MET A 217 -21.21 6.19 -23.41
N PRO A 218 -21.78 7.41 -23.51
CA PRO A 218 -20.99 8.64 -23.41
C PRO A 218 -20.41 8.83 -22.01
N LEU A 219 -19.16 9.26 -21.96
CA LEU A 219 -18.42 9.66 -20.76
C LEU A 219 -19.16 10.82 -20.07
N ARG A 220 -19.75 10.58 -18.92
CA ARG A 220 -20.15 11.68 -18.01
C ARG A 220 -18.87 12.26 -17.39
N GLY A 221 -18.71 13.57 -17.57
CA GLY A 221 -17.54 14.31 -17.18
C GLY A 221 -17.09 14.06 -15.75
N THR A 222 -15.81 13.82 -15.59
CA THR A 222 -15.09 13.81 -14.33
C THR A 222 -15.13 15.20 -13.70
N ALA A 223 -15.88 15.35 -12.62
CA ALA A 223 -15.72 16.51 -11.76
C ALA A 223 -14.37 16.36 -11.02
N TYR A 224 -13.40 17.11 -11.46
CA TYR A 224 -12.16 17.31 -10.72
C TYR A 224 -12.47 18.10 -9.44
N PHE A 225 -11.85 17.66 -8.35
CA PHE A 225 -11.84 18.32 -7.05
C PHE A 225 -11.64 19.83 -7.21
N ARG A 226 -12.63 20.62 -6.85
CA ARG A 226 -12.46 22.01 -6.45
C ARG A 226 -12.77 22.13 -4.96
N SER A 227 -11.77 22.65 -4.27
CA SER A 227 -11.71 23.25 -2.91
C SER A 227 -12.74 22.80 -1.91
#